data_e5136b1e1e0e793456a04eb6cd63141a
#
_entry.id   e5136b1e1e0e793456a04eb6cd63141a
#
_cell.length_a   1.000
_cell.length_b   1.000
_cell.length_c   1.000
_cell.angle_alpha   90.00
_cell.angle_beta   90.00
_cell.angle_gamma   90.00
#
_symmetry.space_group_name_H-M   'P 1'
#
loop_
_entity.id
_entity.type
_entity.pdbx_description
1 polymer ?
#
loop_
_entity_poly.entity_id
_entity_poly.type
_entity_poly.pdbx_seq_one_letter_code
_entity_poly.pdbx_strand_id
1 'polypeptide(L)'
;MIRPCRHTLGPALRDEWIGHLCGLCLALRDSHGQLARVATNYDGLLISVLVRAQLAGSGTRVAGPCPLRGMRTATVATGEGARLAAVVSLMLASATLADHAADGDGALDRRSLARAATGLAQRWTRHAQAGAAELGLDAAVLLDAVARQPAAERSPASLLAVTEPTETATGAAFAHTAVLAGRPANIAPLSEAGRLFGRLAHLLDAVEDLAADTRTGAWNPLVATGTDLATARRHADDAVLGVRLALGDVTWASRGSGQLAHRLLVHELERSVQHAFAHAEPSTDERESPTPPGQRRGLVEGCGIALVACCTCQMCCEEFEGPWSGKPRPGCASCCDCCSGCSDCGDCCSVCDCCNC
;
A
#
# COMPACT_ATOMS: atom_id res chain seq x y z
N MET A 1 -4.49 -3.09 -2.18
CA MET A 1 -3.59 -2.27 -1.29
C MET A 1 -4.34 -1.84 -0.05
N ILE A 2 -3.80 -2.12 1.15
CA ILE A 2 -4.48 -1.90 2.44
C ILE A 2 -4.38 -0.42 2.81
N ARG A 3 -5.50 0.29 2.77
CA ARG A 3 -5.58 1.71 3.13
C ARG A 3 -6.49 1.88 4.35
N PRO A 4 -5.98 2.35 5.49
CA PRO A 4 -6.85 2.61 6.63
C PRO A 4 -7.79 3.78 6.31
N CYS A 5 -9.07 3.60 6.63
CA CYS A 5 -10.03 4.68 6.54
C CYS A 5 -9.77 5.70 7.66
N ARG A 6 -9.75 6.99 7.30
CA ARG A 6 -9.51 8.09 8.27
C ARG A 6 -10.51 8.09 9.43
N HIS A 7 -11.71 7.61 9.20
CA HIS A 7 -12.78 7.57 10.19
C HIS A 7 -12.64 6.42 11.19
N THR A 8 -11.83 5.40 10.89
CA THR A 8 -11.65 4.23 11.75
C THR A 8 -10.48 4.38 12.72
N LEU A 9 -9.59 5.33 12.47
CA LEU A 9 -8.51 5.69 13.36
C LEU A 9 -8.94 6.86 14.22
N GLY A 10 -8.94 6.70 15.55
CA GLY A 10 -9.11 7.85 16.46
C GLY A 10 -8.00 8.89 16.22
N PRO A 11 -8.21 10.17 16.65
CA PRO A 11 -7.31 11.27 16.30
C PRO A 11 -5.84 11.00 16.60
N ALA A 12 -5.53 10.41 17.76
CA ALA A 12 -4.16 10.12 18.18
C ALA A 12 -3.47 9.08 17.26
N LEU A 13 -4.16 7.97 16.92
CA LEU A 13 -3.62 6.94 16.03
C LEU A 13 -3.51 7.45 14.59
N ARG A 14 -4.41 8.33 14.17
CA ARG A 14 -4.34 8.98 12.86
C ARG A 14 -3.11 9.89 12.76
N ASP A 15 -2.85 10.70 13.77
CA ASP A 15 -1.68 11.59 13.78
C ASP A 15 -0.38 10.78 13.81
N GLU A 16 -0.35 9.68 14.57
CA GLU A 16 0.78 8.74 14.59
C GLU A 16 0.98 8.10 13.20
N TRP A 17 -0.10 7.61 12.57
CA TRP A 17 -0.05 7.03 11.23
C TRP A 17 0.46 8.03 10.18
N ILE A 18 -0.05 9.27 10.17
CA ILE A 18 0.45 10.35 9.30
C ILE A 18 1.93 10.62 9.60
N GLY A 19 2.31 10.61 10.87
CA GLY A 19 3.70 10.78 11.31
C GLY A 19 4.64 9.74 10.70
N HIS A 20 4.24 8.47 10.64
CA HIS A 20 5.00 7.40 10.00
C HIS A 20 5.04 7.55 8.47
N LEU A 21 3.92 7.84 7.81
CA LEU A 21 3.86 8.04 6.36
C LEU A 21 4.74 9.23 5.92
N CYS A 22 4.66 10.33 6.65
CA CYS A 22 5.50 11.50 6.38
C CYS A 22 6.97 11.22 6.73
N GLY A 23 7.24 10.44 7.77
CA GLY A 23 8.59 10.00 8.14
C GLY A 23 9.24 9.20 7.01
N LEU A 24 8.52 8.21 6.46
CA LEU A 24 8.93 7.44 5.28
C LEU A 24 9.22 8.35 4.07
N CYS A 25 8.29 9.25 3.73
CA CYS A 25 8.44 10.18 2.62
C CYS A 25 9.70 11.06 2.76
N LEU A 26 10.00 11.52 3.98
CA LEU A 26 11.18 12.32 4.26
C LEU A 26 12.46 11.49 4.28
N ALA A 27 12.42 10.24 4.79
CA ALA A 27 13.56 9.33 4.75
C ALA A 27 13.96 9.00 3.30
N LEU A 28 12.96 8.72 2.42
CA LEU A 28 13.20 8.55 0.98
C LEU A 28 13.87 9.77 0.35
N ARG A 29 13.37 10.98 0.66
CA ARG A 29 13.97 12.23 0.18
C ARG A 29 15.41 12.40 0.66
N ASP A 30 15.62 12.23 1.96
CA ASP A 30 16.89 12.57 2.62
C ASP A 30 18.01 11.59 2.21
N SER A 31 17.66 10.31 2.00
CA SER A 31 18.62 9.27 1.62
C SER A 31 18.77 9.06 0.10
N HIS A 32 17.69 9.32 -0.68
CA HIS A 32 17.63 8.91 -2.10
C HIS A 32 17.19 10.04 -3.05
N GLY A 33 16.99 11.26 -2.53
CA GLY A 33 16.62 12.45 -3.29
C GLY A 33 15.12 12.64 -3.50
N GLN A 34 14.75 13.79 -4.07
CA GLN A 34 13.33 14.20 -4.18
C GLN A 34 12.47 13.22 -4.99
N LEU A 35 13.01 12.63 -6.05
CA LEU A 35 12.28 11.71 -6.91
C LEU A 35 11.90 10.41 -6.16
N ALA A 36 12.72 9.95 -5.22
CA ALA A 36 12.42 8.74 -4.45
C ALA A 36 11.15 8.85 -3.59
N ARG A 37 10.65 10.06 -3.35
CA ARG A 37 9.38 10.28 -2.62
C ARG A 37 8.17 9.63 -3.30
N VAL A 38 8.22 9.39 -4.60
CA VAL A 38 7.15 8.67 -5.32
C VAL A 38 7.04 7.21 -4.88
N ALA A 39 8.08 6.65 -4.28
CA ALA A 39 8.08 5.31 -3.69
C ALA A 39 7.40 5.24 -2.32
N THR A 40 6.88 6.37 -1.79
CA THR A 40 6.12 6.36 -0.53
C THR A 40 4.86 5.52 -0.70
N ASN A 41 4.72 4.49 0.13
CA ASN A 41 3.58 3.59 0.10
C ASN A 41 3.08 3.25 1.52
N TYR A 42 1.88 2.70 1.61
CA TYR A 42 1.27 2.36 2.90
C TYR A 42 1.88 1.11 3.53
N ASP A 43 2.33 0.15 2.72
CA ASP A 43 2.91 -1.10 3.22
C ASP A 43 4.28 -0.85 3.86
N GLY A 44 5.08 0.05 3.26
CA GLY A 44 6.37 0.46 3.82
C GLY A 44 6.26 1.16 5.17
N LEU A 45 5.19 1.94 5.42
CA LEU A 45 5.04 2.58 6.73
C LEU A 45 4.84 1.57 7.87
N LEU A 46 4.27 0.37 7.60
CA LEU A 46 4.10 -0.68 8.61
C LEU A 46 5.44 -1.07 9.25
N ILE A 47 6.51 -1.11 8.46
CA ILE A 47 7.86 -1.38 8.94
C ILE A 47 8.28 -0.33 9.98
N SER A 48 8.06 0.96 9.69
CA SER A 48 8.35 2.04 10.63
C SER A 48 7.50 1.95 11.91
N VAL A 49 6.22 1.58 11.78
CA VAL A 49 5.31 1.36 12.91
C VAL A 49 5.79 0.21 13.78
N LEU A 50 6.16 -0.92 13.19
CA LEU A 50 6.63 -2.10 13.91
C LEU A 50 7.93 -1.84 14.69
N VAL A 51 8.91 -1.17 14.09
CA VAL A 51 10.13 -0.78 14.81
C VAL A 51 9.80 0.10 16.00
N ARG A 52 8.99 1.14 15.78
CA ARG A 52 8.60 2.07 16.84
C ARG A 52 7.87 1.40 17.99
N ALA A 53 6.94 0.51 17.69
CA ALA A 53 6.13 -0.20 18.69
C ALA A 53 6.98 -1.08 19.64
N GLN A 54 8.18 -1.47 19.22
CA GLN A 54 9.10 -2.30 19.98
C GLN A 54 10.14 -1.49 20.78
N LEU A 55 10.28 -0.18 20.51
CA LEU A 55 11.27 0.68 21.18
C LEU A 55 10.65 1.46 22.33
N ALA A 56 11.36 1.55 23.47
CA ALA A 56 10.94 2.32 24.63
C ALA A 56 11.05 3.83 24.46
N GLY A 57 11.53 4.32 23.34
CA GLY A 57 11.61 5.72 22.96
C GLY A 57 11.70 5.82 21.47
N SER A 58 11.25 6.93 20.91
CA SER A 58 11.25 7.06 19.46
C SER A 58 11.76 8.42 19.05
N GLY A 59 12.66 8.40 18.08
CA GLY A 59 13.03 9.62 17.38
C GLY A 59 11.82 10.17 16.65
N THR A 60 11.47 11.41 16.98
CA THR A 60 10.51 12.19 16.18
C THR A 60 11.12 13.56 15.92
N ARG A 61 10.70 14.17 14.82
CA ARG A 61 11.03 15.57 14.53
C ARG A 61 9.80 16.30 14.03
N VAL A 62 9.77 17.61 14.20
CA VAL A 62 8.76 18.45 13.56
C VAL A 62 9.18 18.66 12.10
N ALA A 63 8.36 18.21 11.17
CA ALA A 63 8.53 18.48 9.75
C ALA A 63 7.86 19.82 9.39
N GLY A 64 8.50 20.56 8.51
CA GLY A 64 7.99 21.84 7.97
C GLY A 64 6.69 21.65 7.17
N PRO A 65 6.10 22.77 6.73
CA PRO A 65 4.86 22.75 5.96
C PRO A 65 5.00 21.93 4.67
N CYS A 66 3.95 21.18 4.32
CA CYS A 66 3.92 20.33 3.13
C CYS A 66 2.61 20.54 2.38
N PRO A 67 2.64 20.73 1.04
CA PRO A 67 1.42 20.87 0.23
C PRO A 67 0.44 19.71 0.42
N LEU A 68 0.93 18.46 0.50
CA LEU A 68 0.10 17.29 0.71
C LEU A 68 -0.57 17.22 2.11
N ARG A 69 -0.17 18.10 3.02
CA ARG A 69 -0.78 18.31 4.34
C ARG A 69 -1.47 19.65 4.48
N GLY A 70 -1.87 20.26 3.38
CA GLY A 70 -2.46 21.61 3.41
C GLY A 70 -1.55 22.66 4.04
N MET A 71 -0.24 22.61 3.76
CA MET A 71 0.79 23.51 4.30
C MET A 71 0.93 23.45 5.84
N ARG A 72 0.48 22.37 6.49
CA ARG A 72 0.62 22.18 7.93
C ARG A 72 1.96 21.52 8.28
N THR A 73 2.47 21.83 9.47
CA THR A 73 3.57 21.07 10.12
C THR A 73 3.04 19.76 10.69
N ALA A 74 3.92 18.78 10.90
CA ALA A 74 3.55 17.54 11.56
C ALA A 74 4.75 16.97 12.33
N THR A 75 4.49 16.27 13.44
CA THR A 75 5.49 15.44 14.09
C THR A 75 5.63 14.16 13.29
N VAL A 76 6.84 13.84 12.83
CA VAL A 76 7.12 12.70 11.96
C VAL A 76 8.08 11.73 12.62
N ALA A 77 7.90 10.45 12.34
CA ALA A 77 8.82 9.41 12.77
C ALA A 77 10.17 9.56 12.08
N THR A 78 11.23 9.32 12.82
CA THR A 78 12.64 9.33 12.38
C THR A 78 13.37 8.10 12.89
N GLY A 79 14.63 7.96 12.50
CA GLY A 79 15.48 6.86 12.95
C GLY A 79 15.47 5.65 12.02
N GLU A 80 15.96 4.53 12.53
CA GLU A 80 16.21 3.32 11.72
C GLU A 80 14.94 2.70 11.15
N GLY A 81 13.80 2.77 11.87
CA GLY A 81 12.51 2.30 11.36
C GLY A 81 12.04 3.03 10.11
N ALA A 82 12.17 4.36 10.07
CA ALA A 82 11.84 5.14 8.88
C ALA A 82 12.84 4.90 7.73
N ARG A 83 14.12 4.67 8.05
CA ARG A 83 15.16 4.32 7.07
C ARG A 83 14.92 2.92 6.48
N LEU A 84 14.61 1.92 7.31
CA LEU A 84 14.26 0.57 6.85
C LEU A 84 13.02 0.60 5.95
N ALA A 85 11.98 1.32 6.35
CA ALA A 85 10.79 1.53 5.54
C ALA A 85 11.13 2.14 4.17
N ALA A 86 12.03 3.13 4.12
CA ALA A 86 12.49 3.75 2.89
C ALA A 86 13.26 2.78 1.98
N VAL A 87 14.15 1.97 2.56
CA VAL A 87 14.91 0.94 1.84
C VAL A 87 13.99 -0.08 1.19
N VAL A 88 13.06 -0.67 1.96
CA VAL A 88 12.12 -1.68 1.45
C VAL A 88 11.20 -1.07 0.39
N SER A 89 10.64 0.12 0.65
CA SER A 89 9.79 0.83 -0.33
C SER A 89 10.51 1.13 -1.64
N LEU A 90 11.80 1.50 -1.57
CA LEU A 90 12.59 1.78 -2.75
C LEU A 90 12.92 0.50 -3.53
N MET A 91 13.17 -0.63 -2.84
CA MET A 91 13.35 -1.93 -3.50
C MET A 91 12.09 -2.36 -4.26
N LEU A 92 10.92 -2.27 -3.62
CA LEU A 92 9.64 -2.60 -4.26
C LEU A 92 9.39 -1.69 -5.46
N ALA A 93 9.56 -0.38 -5.30
CA ALA A 93 9.36 0.57 -6.39
C ALA A 93 10.35 0.34 -7.56
N SER A 94 11.60 -0.06 -7.26
CA SER A 94 12.58 -0.39 -8.30
C SER A 94 12.20 -1.65 -9.07
N ALA A 95 11.68 -2.68 -8.39
CA ALA A 95 11.21 -3.91 -9.02
C ALA A 95 10.00 -3.63 -9.93
N THR A 96 8.98 -2.94 -9.43
CA THR A 96 7.80 -2.56 -10.21
C THR A 96 8.18 -1.70 -11.43
N LEU A 97 9.09 -0.73 -11.27
CA LEU A 97 9.53 0.10 -12.39
C LEU A 97 10.31 -0.70 -13.45
N ALA A 98 11.11 -1.68 -13.03
CA ALA A 98 11.85 -2.55 -13.93
C ALA A 98 10.89 -3.47 -14.73
N ASP A 99 9.87 -3.99 -14.08
CA ASP A 99 8.82 -4.83 -14.65
C ASP A 99 8.03 -4.07 -15.72
N HIS A 100 7.47 -2.91 -15.37
CA HIS A 100 6.78 -2.05 -16.33
C HIS A 100 7.66 -1.61 -17.52
N ALA A 101 8.97 -1.42 -17.28
CA ALA A 101 9.89 -1.08 -18.36
C ALA A 101 10.19 -2.28 -19.29
N ALA A 102 10.14 -3.50 -18.76
CA ALA A 102 10.30 -4.72 -19.54
C ALA A 102 9.06 -5.03 -20.37
N ASP A 103 7.87 -4.82 -19.81
CA ASP A 103 6.58 -5.07 -20.46
C ASP A 103 6.19 -3.96 -21.45
N GLY A 104 6.83 -2.79 -21.38
CA GLY A 104 6.53 -1.66 -22.26
C GLY A 104 5.20 -0.98 -21.95
N ASP A 105 4.78 -0.98 -20.69
CA ASP A 105 3.49 -0.48 -20.26
C ASP A 105 3.31 1.03 -20.47
N GLY A 106 2.23 1.41 -21.13
CA GLY A 106 1.80 2.80 -21.28
C GLY A 106 2.85 3.68 -21.96
N ALA A 107 3.36 4.70 -21.27
CA ALA A 107 4.39 5.61 -21.81
C ALA A 107 5.75 4.93 -22.01
N LEU A 108 6.00 3.79 -21.36
CA LEU A 108 7.24 3.02 -21.44
C LEU A 108 7.35 2.17 -22.71
N ASP A 109 6.33 2.10 -23.56
CA ASP A 109 6.41 1.59 -24.93
C ASP A 109 7.48 2.34 -25.77
N ARG A 110 7.77 3.60 -25.42
CA ARG A 110 8.86 4.35 -26.05
C ARG A 110 10.22 3.91 -25.52
N ARG A 111 11.07 3.34 -26.39
CA ARG A 111 12.40 2.82 -26.06
C ARG A 111 13.28 3.77 -25.23
N SER A 112 13.17 5.09 -25.46
CA SER A 112 13.95 6.09 -24.70
C SER A 112 13.47 6.18 -23.25
N LEU A 113 12.15 6.15 -23.02
CA LEU A 113 11.56 6.18 -21.69
C LEU A 113 11.78 4.86 -20.93
N ALA A 114 11.66 3.71 -21.62
CA ALA A 114 11.97 2.41 -21.04
C ALA A 114 13.43 2.33 -20.56
N ARG A 115 14.39 2.81 -21.37
CA ARG A 115 15.80 2.87 -20.96
C ARG A 115 16.03 3.78 -19.76
N ALA A 116 15.38 4.94 -19.72
CA ALA A 116 15.47 5.86 -18.58
C ALA A 116 14.88 5.23 -17.31
N ALA A 117 13.72 4.56 -17.41
CA ALA A 117 13.08 3.83 -16.33
C ALA A 117 13.96 2.70 -15.80
N THR A 118 14.53 1.88 -16.70
CA THR A 118 15.48 0.81 -16.34
C THR A 118 16.71 1.36 -15.63
N GLY A 119 17.29 2.47 -16.11
CA GLY A 119 18.42 3.13 -15.48
C GLY A 119 18.08 3.66 -14.09
N LEU A 120 16.87 4.21 -13.91
CA LEU A 120 16.38 4.67 -12.62
C LEU A 120 16.14 3.50 -11.65
N ALA A 121 15.52 2.43 -12.12
CA ALA A 121 15.29 1.21 -11.33
C ALA A 121 16.61 0.63 -10.81
N GLN A 122 17.61 0.48 -11.68
CA GLN A 122 18.95 0.00 -11.31
C GLN A 122 19.63 0.91 -10.29
N ARG A 123 19.48 2.23 -10.43
CA ARG A 123 20.02 3.19 -9.48
C ARG A 123 19.33 3.04 -8.11
N TRP A 124 18.01 2.91 -8.09
CA TRP A 124 17.25 2.74 -6.86
C TRP A 124 17.59 1.42 -6.17
N THR A 125 17.72 0.32 -6.92
CA THR A 125 18.17 -0.97 -6.37
C THR A 125 19.53 -0.84 -5.68
N ARG A 126 20.53 -0.22 -6.32
CA ARG A 126 21.85 -0.02 -5.71
C ARG A 126 21.80 0.83 -4.44
N HIS A 127 21.01 1.90 -4.43
CA HIS A 127 20.84 2.75 -3.26
C HIS A 127 20.14 2.01 -2.12
N ALA A 128 19.12 1.20 -2.45
CA ALA A 128 18.41 0.41 -1.46
C ALA A 128 19.30 -0.70 -0.88
N GLN A 129 20.14 -1.35 -1.69
CA GLN A 129 21.13 -2.34 -1.22
C GLN A 129 22.15 -1.69 -0.27
N ALA A 130 22.68 -0.52 -0.59
CA ALA A 130 23.59 0.21 0.28
C ALA A 130 22.92 0.57 1.63
N GLY A 131 21.68 1.09 1.58
CA GLY A 131 20.91 1.40 2.79
C GLY A 131 20.54 0.16 3.61
N ALA A 132 20.26 -0.98 2.96
CA ALA A 132 20.03 -2.26 3.63
C ALA A 132 21.29 -2.72 4.38
N ALA A 133 22.47 -2.64 3.75
CA ALA A 133 23.72 -3.02 4.37
C ALA A 133 24.05 -2.15 5.60
N GLU A 134 23.78 -0.83 5.54
CA GLU A 134 23.94 0.06 6.69
C GLU A 134 23.04 -0.30 7.89
N LEU A 135 21.86 -0.89 7.60
CA LEU A 135 20.89 -1.32 8.60
C LEU A 135 21.08 -2.79 9.00
N GLY A 136 22.04 -3.50 8.43
CA GLY A 136 22.27 -4.93 8.66
C GLY A 136 21.17 -5.83 8.07
N LEU A 137 20.37 -5.33 7.13
CA LEU A 137 19.37 -6.14 6.42
C LEU A 137 20.05 -6.89 5.26
N ASP A 138 19.84 -8.19 5.19
CA ASP A 138 20.24 -8.98 4.02
C ASP A 138 19.30 -8.69 2.85
N ALA A 139 19.72 -7.78 1.99
CA ALA A 139 18.98 -7.41 0.79
C ALA A 139 18.82 -8.57 -0.21
N ALA A 140 19.69 -9.58 -0.16
CA ALA A 140 19.65 -10.70 -1.08
C ALA A 140 18.34 -11.49 -0.95
N VAL A 141 17.81 -11.63 0.27
CA VAL A 141 16.54 -12.31 0.52
C VAL A 141 15.38 -11.64 -0.22
N LEU A 142 15.32 -10.32 -0.21
CA LEU A 142 14.26 -9.56 -0.89
C LEU A 142 14.42 -9.62 -2.41
N LEU A 143 15.64 -9.45 -2.90
CA LEU A 143 15.94 -9.48 -4.33
C LEU A 143 15.75 -10.88 -4.94
N ASP A 144 16.12 -11.92 -4.22
CA ASP A 144 15.89 -13.30 -4.63
C ASP A 144 14.38 -13.61 -4.69
N ALA A 145 13.60 -13.15 -3.72
CA ALA A 145 12.16 -13.28 -3.75
C ALA A 145 11.55 -12.63 -5.00
N VAL A 146 11.96 -11.40 -5.32
CA VAL A 146 11.53 -10.70 -6.56
C VAL A 146 11.94 -11.49 -7.80
N ALA A 147 13.17 -12.01 -7.84
CA ALA A 147 13.67 -12.78 -8.99
C ALA A 147 12.93 -14.13 -9.18
N ARG A 148 12.42 -14.73 -8.10
CA ARG A 148 11.65 -16.00 -8.15
C ARG A 148 10.20 -15.81 -8.57
N GLN A 149 9.62 -14.63 -8.38
CA GLN A 149 8.20 -14.37 -8.66
C GLN A 149 7.79 -14.75 -10.10
N PRO A 150 8.51 -14.34 -11.18
CA PRO A 150 8.12 -14.72 -12.53
C PRO A 150 8.16 -16.24 -12.79
N ALA A 151 9.01 -16.98 -12.08
CA ALA A 151 9.06 -18.44 -12.22
C ALA A 151 7.85 -19.09 -11.53
N ALA A 152 7.44 -18.60 -10.37
CA ALA A 152 6.25 -19.06 -9.64
C ALA A 152 4.96 -18.80 -10.46
N GLU A 153 4.89 -17.72 -11.19
CA GLU A 153 3.74 -17.35 -12.03
C GLU A 153 3.65 -18.15 -13.32
N ARG A 154 4.79 -18.44 -13.97
CA ARG A 154 4.80 -19.21 -15.24
C ARG A 154 4.35 -20.66 -15.08
N SER A 155 4.57 -21.27 -13.93
CA SER A 155 4.23 -22.67 -13.67
C SER A 155 3.69 -22.84 -12.25
N PRO A 156 2.52 -22.31 -11.95
CA PRO A 156 1.97 -22.30 -10.59
C PRO A 156 1.58 -23.73 -10.19
N ALA A 157 2.24 -24.25 -9.16
CA ALA A 157 1.87 -25.54 -8.57
C ALA A 157 0.61 -25.43 -7.69
N SER A 158 0.39 -24.26 -7.08
CA SER A 158 -0.79 -23.90 -6.28
C SER A 158 -0.83 -22.39 -6.05
N LEU A 159 -1.97 -21.88 -5.58
CA LEU A 159 -2.10 -20.47 -5.19
C LEU A 159 -1.04 -20.06 -4.15
N LEU A 160 -0.80 -20.88 -3.13
CA LEU A 160 0.19 -20.61 -2.10
C LEU A 160 1.65 -20.68 -2.61
N ALA A 161 1.92 -21.44 -3.67
CA ALA A 161 3.23 -21.43 -4.30
C ALA A 161 3.50 -20.11 -5.04
N VAL A 162 2.45 -19.47 -5.57
CA VAL A 162 2.57 -18.16 -6.23
C VAL A 162 2.80 -17.05 -5.20
N THR A 163 2.22 -17.14 -4.01
CA THR A 163 2.38 -16.12 -2.96
C THR A 163 3.69 -16.25 -2.18
N GLU A 164 4.39 -17.42 -2.25
CA GLU A 164 5.56 -17.72 -1.43
C GLU A 164 6.70 -16.70 -1.56
N PRO A 165 7.08 -16.19 -2.75
CA PRO A 165 8.14 -15.19 -2.84
C PRO A 165 7.79 -13.90 -2.10
N THR A 166 6.56 -13.40 -2.25
CA THR A 166 6.07 -12.21 -1.51
C THR A 166 6.05 -12.47 -0.01
N GLU A 167 5.62 -13.67 0.43
CA GLU A 167 5.66 -14.08 1.84
C GLU A 167 7.08 -14.04 2.40
N THR A 168 8.04 -14.56 1.66
CA THR A 168 9.45 -14.57 2.07
C THR A 168 10.00 -13.16 2.23
N ALA A 169 9.75 -12.29 1.26
CA ALA A 169 10.24 -10.90 1.31
C ALA A 169 9.63 -10.11 2.49
N THR A 170 8.31 -10.18 2.65
CA THR A 170 7.64 -9.44 3.73
C THR A 170 7.94 -10.04 5.11
N GLY A 171 8.09 -11.36 5.21
CA GLY A 171 8.53 -12.04 6.43
C GLY A 171 9.93 -11.57 6.88
N ALA A 172 10.88 -11.50 5.95
CA ALA A 172 12.22 -11.00 6.22
C ALA A 172 12.23 -9.52 6.66
N ALA A 173 11.45 -8.67 5.98
CA ALA A 173 11.36 -7.26 6.31
C ALA A 173 10.74 -7.03 7.72
N PHE A 174 9.70 -7.77 8.08
CA PHE A 174 9.07 -7.68 9.40
C PHE A 174 9.98 -8.25 10.51
N ALA A 175 10.62 -9.40 10.28
CA ALA A 175 11.59 -9.97 11.20
C ALA A 175 12.72 -9.00 11.50
N HIS A 176 13.21 -8.27 10.49
CA HIS A 176 14.30 -7.31 10.65
C HIS A 176 13.91 -6.12 11.53
N THR A 177 12.63 -5.79 11.66
CA THR A 177 12.18 -4.76 12.62
C THR A 177 12.50 -5.12 14.06
N ALA A 178 12.49 -6.43 14.40
CA ALA A 178 12.89 -6.91 15.72
C ALA A 178 14.41 -6.83 15.92
N VAL A 179 15.19 -7.06 14.87
CA VAL A 179 16.67 -6.88 14.91
C VAL A 179 17.02 -5.44 15.23
N LEU A 180 16.44 -4.48 14.50
CA LEU A 180 16.65 -3.04 14.74
C LEU A 180 16.18 -2.59 16.13
N ALA A 181 15.12 -3.21 16.66
CA ALA A 181 14.62 -2.91 17.98
C ALA A 181 15.42 -3.61 19.12
N GLY A 182 16.40 -4.45 18.81
CA GLY A 182 17.12 -5.24 19.80
C GLY A 182 16.25 -6.25 20.54
N ARG A 183 15.23 -6.81 19.88
CA ARG A 183 14.22 -7.71 20.44
C ARG A 183 14.25 -9.08 19.76
N PRO A 184 15.26 -9.92 19.96
CA PRO A 184 15.42 -11.18 19.24
C PRO A 184 14.24 -12.15 19.43
N ALA A 185 13.56 -12.11 20.57
CA ALA A 185 12.36 -12.94 20.81
C ALA A 185 11.20 -12.59 19.88
N ASN A 186 11.16 -11.40 19.30
CA ASN A 186 10.12 -10.97 18.38
C ASN A 186 10.41 -11.35 16.92
N ILE A 187 11.60 -11.88 16.59
CA ILE A 187 11.98 -12.22 15.21
C ILE A 187 11.01 -13.25 14.62
N ALA A 188 10.79 -14.36 15.32
CA ALA A 188 9.92 -15.41 14.81
C ALA A 188 8.45 -14.98 14.65
N PRO A 189 7.78 -14.37 15.66
CA PRO A 189 6.40 -13.96 15.48
C PRO A 189 6.25 -12.83 14.44
N LEU A 190 7.18 -11.89 14.32
CA LEU A 190 7.12 -10.87 13.27
C LEU A 190 7.42 -11.42 11.88
N SER A 191 8.31 -12.41 11.77
CA SER A 191 8.50 -13.13 10.49
C SER A 191 7.21 -13.79 10.03
N GLU A 192 6.51 -14.49 10.92
CA GLU A 192 5.25 -15.13 10.59
C GLU A 192 4.15 -14.12 10.25
N ALA A 193 4.01 -13.06 11.04
CA ALA A 193 3.08 -11.98 10.73
C ALA A 193 3.35 -11.35 9.35
N GLY A 194 4.63 -11.15 9.00
CA GLY A 194 5.03 -10.63 7.70
C GLY A 194 4.74 -11.57 6.55
N ARG A 195 4.99 -12.86 6.72
CA ARG A 195 4.66 -13.89 5.71
C ARG A 195 3.17 -13.89 5.39
N LEU A 196 2.34 -13.97 6.42
CA LEU A 196 0.89 -13.99 6.27
C LEU A 196 0.34 -12.68 5.72
N PHE A 197 0.93 -11.54 6.10
CA PHE A 197 0.63 -10.24 5.49
C PHE A 197 0.95 -10.22 4.00
N GLY A 198 2.11 -10.72 3.59
CA GLY A 198 2.50 -10.82 2.18
C GLY A 198 1.57 -11.72 1.37
N ARG A 199 1.20 -12.88 1.92
CA ARG A 199 0.17 -13.76 1.34
C ARG A 199 -1.13 -13.01 1.11
N LEU A 200 -1.62 -12.35 2.16
CA LEU A 200 -2.88 -11.63 2.11
C LEU A 200 -2.86 -10.49 1.09
N ALA A 201 -1.79 -9.69 1.05
CA ALA A 201 -1.65 -8.60 0.10
C ALA A 201 -1.74 -9.11 -1.35
N HIS A 202 -1.05 -10.22 -1.66
CA HIS A 202 -1.08 -10.85 -2.98
C HIS A 202 -2.47 -11.41 -3.33
N LEU A 203 -3.15 -12.04 -2.35
CA LEU A 203 -4.51 -12.57 -2.55
C LEU A 203 -5.53 -11.46 -2.79
N LEU A 204 -5.46 -10.37 -2.03
CA LEU A 204 -6.39 -9.25 -2.18
C LEU A 204 -6.24 -8.58 -3.54
N ASP A 205 -5.00 -8.37 -4.00
CA ASP A 205 -4.71 -7.82 -5.32
C ASP A 205 -5.31 -8.72 -6.42
N ALA A 206 -5.07 -10.03 -6.33
CA ALA A 206 -5.63 -11.01 -7.25
C ALA A 206 -7.17 -11.01 -7.30
N VAL A 207 -7.83 -10.82 -6.16
CA VAL A 207 -9.29 -10.76 -6.06
C VAL A 207 -9.84 -9.44 -6.59
N GLU A 208 -9.20 -8.32 -6.24
CA GLU A 208 -9.60 -6.98 -6.71
C GLU A 208 -9.48 -6.87 -8.24
N ASP A 209 -8.46 -7.48 -8.84
CA ASP A 209 -8.19 -7.40 -10.27
C ASP A 209 -8.87 -8.51 -11.09
N LEU A 210 -9.44 -9.55 -10.46
CA LEU A 210 -9.98 -10.75 -11.12
C LEU A 210 -10.93 -10.44 -12.29
N ALA A 211 -11.87 -9.53 -12.10
CA ALA A 211 -12.85 -9.18 -13.14
C ALA A 211 -12.20 -8.42 -14.30
N ALA A 212 -11.23 -7.56 -14.02
CA ALA A 212 -10.50 -6.80 -15.03
C ALA A 212 -9.56 -7.71 -15.83
N ASP A 213 -8.82 -8.57 -15.15
CA ASP A 213 -7.87 -9.52 -15.74
C ASP A 213 -8.58 -10.55 -16.63
N THR A 214 -9.69 -11.11 -16.14
CA THR A 214 -10.52 -12.03 -16.94
C THR A 214 -11.03 -11.37 -18.23
N ARG A 215 -11.44 -10.11 -18.16
CA ARG A 215 -11.94 -9.36 -19.32
C ARG A 215 -10.84 -9.02 -20.33
N THR A 216 -9.64 -8.72 -19.86
CA THR A 216 -8.51 -8.32 -20.70
C THR A 216 -7.63 -9.50 -21.15
N GLY A 217 -7.83 -10.68 -20.55
CA GLY A 217 -6.96 -11.85 -20.73
C GLY A 217 -5.60 -11.69 -20.03
N ALA A 218 -5.49 -10.77 -19.05
CA ALA A 218 -4.32 -10.61 -18.23
C ALA A 218 -4.15 -11.81 -17.28
N TRP A 219 -2.90 -12.05 -16.88
CA TRP A 219 -2.60 -13.13 -15.95
C TRP A 219 -3.17 -12.83 -14.56
N ASN A 220 -3.80 -13.82 -13.95
CA ASN A 220 -4.30 -13.73 -12.58
C ASN A 220 -4.06 -15.05 -11.84
N PRO A 221 -3.52 -15.06 -10.62
CA PRO A 221 -3.16 -16.29 -9.91
C PRO A 221 -4.35 -17.18 -9.61
N LEU A 222 -5.55 -16.63 -9.36
CA LEU A 222 -6.76 -17.44 -9.12
C LEU A 222 -7.15 -18.22 -10.37
N VAL A 223 -7.12 -17.57 -11.54
CA VAL A 223 -7.43 -18.20 -12.84
C VAL A 223 -6.35 -19.22 -13.18
N ALA A 224 -5.07 -18.87 -13.05
CA ALA A 224 -3.95 -19.72 -13.42
C ALA A 224 -3.85 -21.01 -12.58
N THR A 225 -4.28 -20.95 -11.32
CA THR A 225 -4.28 -22.11 -10.40
C THR A 225 -5.62 -22.82 -10.31
N GLY A 226 -6.66 -22.33 -10.99
CA GLY A 226 -8.02 -22.87 -10.89
C GLY A 226 -8.62 -22.73 -9.48
N THR A 227 -8.18 -21.75 -8.70
CA THR A 227 -8.65 -21.53 -7.32
C THR A 227 -9.93 -20.69 -7.33
N ASP A 228 -10.99 -21.23 -6.73
CA ASP A 228 -12.26 -20.50 -6.59
C ASP A 228 -12.20 -19.41 -5.50
N LEU A 229 -13.13 -18.46 -5.57
CA LEU A 229 -13.21 -17.34 -4.61
C LEU A 229 -13.45 -17.83 -3.17
N ALA A 230 -14.19 -18.92 -2.97
CA ALA A 230 -14.44 -19.46 -1.64
C ALA A 230 -13.15 -20.03 -1.01
N THR A 231 -12.31 -20.67 -1.81
CA THR A 231 -11.00 -21.16 -1.38
C THR A 231 -10.03 -20.01 -1.13
N ALA A 232 -9.99 -19.01 -2.03
CA ALA A 232 -9.19 -17.81 -1.85
C ALA A 232 -9.60 -17.06 -0.57
N ARG A 233 -10.91 -16.96 -0.30
CA ARG A 233 -11.44 -16.34 0.92
C ARG A 233 -10.98 -17.08 2.18
N ARG A 234 -11.02 -18.41 2.21
CA ARG A 234 -10.49 -19.19 3.34
C ARG A 234 -9.02 -18.91 3.60
N HIS A 235 -8.19 -18.88 2.55
CA HIS A 235 -6.77 -18.52 2.68
C HIS A 235 -6.55 -17.11 3.21
N ALA A 236 -7.39 -16.16 2.82
CA ALA A 236 -7.34 -14.78 3.30
C ALA A 236 -7.74 -14.69 4.79
N ASP A 237 -8.83 -15.36 5.19
CA ASP A 237 -9.30 -15.39 6.57
C ASP A 237 -8.28 -16.10 7.49
N ASP A 238 -7.67 -17.21 7.04
CA ASP A 238 -6.59 -17.91 7.74
C ASP A 238 -5.36 -17.01 7.91
N ALA A 239 -5.00 -16.24 6.89
CA ALA A 239 -3.88 -15.32 6.96
C ALA A 239 -4.14 -14.19 7.98
N VAL A 240 -5.34 -13.60 8.00
CA VAL A 240 -5.72 -12.58 9.00
C VAL A 240 -5.68 -13.14 10.41
N LEU A 241 -6.23 -14.36 10.62
CA LEU A 241 -6.18 -15.03 11.91
C LEU A 241 -4.73 -15.27 12.35
N GLY A 242 -3.89 -15.77 11.45
CA GLY A 242 -2.48 -16.04 11.73
C GLY A 242 -1.69 -14.77 12.05
N VAL A 243 -1.92 -13.66 11.33
CA VAL A 243 -1.32 -12.35 11.69
C VAL A 243 -1.73 -11.94 13.10
N ARG A 244 -3.01 -12.07 13.45
CA ARG A 244 -3.51 -11.74 14.79
C ARG A 244 -2.82 -12.57 15.87
N LEU A 245 -2.70 -13.88 15.68
CA LEU A 245 -2.03 -14.78 16.60
C LEU A 245 -0.54 -14.45 16.74
N ALA A 246 0.15 -14.28 15.63
CA ALA A 246 1.58 -13.94 15.62
C ALA A 246 1.85 -12.60 16.32
N LEU A 247 1.01 -11.58 16.13
CA LEU A 247 1.14 -10.30 16.84
C LEU A 247 0.84 -10.42 18.35
N GLY A 248 0.05 -11.43 18.76
CA GLY A 248 -0.18 -11.77 20.17
C GLY A 248 1.09 -12.23 20.90
N ASP A 249 2.02 -12.86 20.17
CA ASP A 249 3.30 -13.34 20.69
C ASP A 249 4.40 -12.26 20.71
N VAL A 250 4.14 -11.09 20.11
CA VAL A 250 5.11 -9.99 20.08
C VAL A 250 5.15 -9.25 21.41
N THR A 251 6.33 -9.10 21.96
CA THR A 251 6.58 -8.26 23.13
C THR A 251 6.77 -6.80 22.73
N TRP A 252 5.76 -5.97 22.97
CA TRP A 252 5.80 -4.54 22.72
C TRP A 252 6.55 -3.78 23.81
N ALA A 253 7.01 -2.56 23.51
CA ALA A 253 7.71 -1.71 24.47
C ALA A 253 6.85 -1.33 25.69
N SER A 254 5.54 -1.15 25.47
CA SER A 254 4.53 -0.88 26.50
C SER A 254 3.16 -1.36 26.04
N ARG A 255 2.16 -1.40 26.95
CA ARG A 255 0.78 -1.82 26.63
C ARG A 255 0.12 -1.02 25.51
N GLY A 256 0.52 0.25 25.30
CA GLY A 256 -0.06 1.13 24.27
C GLY A 256 0.73 1.18 22.97
N SER A 257 2.02 0.82 22.98
CA SER A 257 2.90 1.04 21.83
C SER A 257 2.58 0.17 20.59
N GLY A 258 1.93 -0.97 20.78
CA GLY A 258 1.47 -1.85 19.70
C GLY A 258 0.10 -1.51 19.11
N GLN A 259 -0.60 -0.49 19.61
CA GLN A 259 -2.00 -0.22 19.21
C GLN A 259 -2.14 0.10 17.73
N LEU A 260 -1.27 0.95 17.18
CA LEU A 260 -1.32 1.27 15.76
C LEU A 260 -1.00 0.05 14.89
N ALA A 261 0.03 -0.74 15.26
CA ALA A 261 0.38 -1.98 14.55
C ALA A 261 -0.81 -2.96 14.55
N HIS A 262 -1.43 -3.18 15.71
CA HIS A 262 -2.61 -4.04 15.82
C HIS A 262 -3.80 -3.52 15.01
N ARG A 263 -4.05 -2.22 15.04
CA ARG A 263 -5.13 -1.60 14.25
C ARG A 263 -4.92 -1.83 12.76
N LEU A 264 -3.71 -1.58 12.25
CA LEU A 264 -3.39 -1.71 10.82
C LEU A 264 -3.32 -3.17 10.37
N LEU A 265 -2.67 -4.03 11.17
CA LEU A 265 -2.38 -5.42 10.78
C LEU A 265 -3.46 -6.44 11.20
N VAL A 266 -4.49 -6.03 11.92
CA VAL A 266 -5.62 -6.91 12.24
C VAL A 266 -6.92 -6.30 11.71
N HIS A 267 -7.34 -5.16 12.26
CA HIS A 267 -8.67 -4.62 11.93
C HIS A 267 -8.78 -4.11 10.49
N GLU A 268 -7.74 -3.43 9.97
CA GLU A 268 -7.80 -2.95 8.59
C GLU A 268 -7.61 -4.09 7.59
N LEU A 269 -6.86 -5.16 7.96
CA LEU A 269 -6.79 -6.36 7.13
C LEU A 269 -8.14 -7.07 7.03
N GLU A 270 -8.83 -7.28 8.15
CA GLU A 270 -10.18 -7.86 8.16
C GLU A 270 -11.15 -7.07 7.27
N ARG A 271 -11.13 -5.75 7.37
CA ARG A 271 -11.96 -4.88 6.54
C ARG A 271 -11.60 -4.98 5.05
N SER A 272 -10.30 -5.02 4.73
CA SER A 272 -9.84 -5.17 3.35
C SER A 272 -10.30 -6.48 2.74
N VAL A 273 -10.23 -7.59 3.50
CA VAL A 273 -10.77 -8.89 3.07
C VAL A 273 -12.27 -8.81 2.82
N GLN A 274 -13.03 -8.26 3.75
CA GLN A 274 -14.48 -8.11 3.60
C GLN A 274 -14.82 -7.28 2.36
N HIS A 275 -14.12 -6.17 2.14
CA HIS A 275 -14.35 -5.28 1.01
C HIS A 275 -14.01 -5.94 -0.32
N ALA A 276 -12.83 -6.53 -0.47
CA ALA A 276 -12.39 -7.14 -1.73
C ALA A 276 -13.34 -8.27 -2.17
N PHE A 277 -13.71 -9.17 -1.25
CA PHE A 277 -14.58 -10.29 -1.58
C PHE A 277 -16.05 -9.89 -1.78
N ALA A 278 -16.56 -8.86 -1.09
CA ALA A 278 -17.91 -8.36 -1.33
C ALA A 278 -18.09 -7.78 -2.74
N HIS A 279 -17.02 -7.25 -3.36
CA HIS A 279 -17.06 -6.69 -4.70
C HIS A 279 -16.70 -7.71 -5.79
N ALA A 280 -16.10 -8.85 -5.42
CA ALA A 280 -15.79 -9.92 -6.36
C ALA A 280 -16.96 -10.90 -6.59
N GLU A 281 -17.92 -10.96 -5.67
CA GLU A 281 -19.15 -11.74 -5.88
C GLU A 281 -20.05 -11.04 -6.91
N PRO A 282 -20.50 -11.74 -7.97
CA PRO A 282 -21.41 -11.16 -8.94
C PRO A 282 -22.71 -10.76 -8.21
N SER A 283 -22.98 -9.46 -8.15
CA SER A 283 -24.27 -8.97 -7.68
C SER A 283 -25.36 -9.53 -8.59
N THR A 284 -26.31 -10.28 -8.02
CA THR A 284 -27.45 -10.88 -8.72
C THR A 284 -28.43 -9.83 -9.27
N ASP A 285 -28.12 -8.55 -9.17
CA ASP A 285 -29.02 -7.44 -9.46
C ASP A 285 -28.52 -6.44 -10.53
N GLU A 286 -27.50 -6.77 -11.31
CA GLU A 286 -27.04 -5.88 -12.39
C GLU A 286 -27.67 -6.24 -13.74
N ARG A 287 -28.93 -5.81 -13.93
CA ARG A 287 -29.41 -5.32 -15.23
C ARG A 287 -28.94 -3.87 -15.41
N GLU A 288 -27.64 -3.63 -15.41
CA GLU A 288 -27.10 -2.34 -15.86
C GLU A 288 -26.71 -2.42 -17.33
N SER A 289 -27.31 -1.50 -18.11
CA SER A 289 -27.04 -1.29 -19.53
C SER A 289 -25.51 -1.06 -19.72
N PRO A 290 -24.92 -1.58 -20.81
CA PRO A 290 -23.48 -1.41 -21.04
C PRO A 290 -23.17 0.08 -21.28
N THR A 291 -22.60 0.73 -20.29
CA THR A 291 -21.98 2.05 -20.45
C THR A 291 -20.77 1.88 -21.37
N PRO A 292 -20.66 2.66 -22.45
CA PRO A 292 -19.54 2.55 -23.37
C PRO A 292 -18.21 2.76 -22.63
N PRO A 293 -17.13 2.04 -23.01
CA PRO A 293 -15.83 2.14 -22.35
C PRO A 293 -15.33 3.56 -22.45
N GLY A 294 -15.17 4.22 -21.29
CA GLY A 294 -14.58 5.55 -21.20
C GLY A 294 -13.20 5.55 -21.84
N GLN A 295 -12.99 6.45 -22.78
CA GLN A 295 -11.74 6.59 -23.51
C GLN A 295 -10.64 6.98 -22.52
N ARG A 296 -9.60 6.14 -22.35
CA ARG A 296 -8.45 6.46 -21.49
C ARG A 296 -7.77 7.71 -22.03
N ARG A 297 -7.75 8.77 -21.23
CA ARG A 297 -7.15 10.07 -21.57
C ARG A 297 -5.66 10.06 -21.31
N GLY A 298 -4.88 10.76 -22.13
CA GLY A 298 -3.43 10.91 -21.96
C GLY A 298 -3.07 11.65 -20.67
N LEU A 299 -1.81 11.51 -20.20
CA LEU A 299 -1.33 12.16 -18.97
C LEU A 299 -1.57 13.67 -18.95
N VAL A 300 -1.30 14.36 -20.04
CA VAL A 300 -1.45 15.83 -20.14
C VAL A 300 -2.92 16.23 -20.09
N GLU A 301 -3.78 15.51 -20.79
CA GLU A 301 -5.23 15.74 -20.82
C GLU A 301 -5.85 15.44 -19.45
N GLY A 302 -5.46 14.30 -18.83
CA GLY A 302 -5.90 13.93 -17.49
C GLY A 302 -5.48 14.93 -16.42
N CYS A 303 -4.24 15.45 -16.47
CA CYS A 303 -3.77 16.50 -15.57
C CYS A 303 -4.54 17.82 -15.76
N GLY A 304 -4.84 18.20 -17.01
CA GLY A 304 -5.65 19.39 -17.31
C GLY A 304 -7.06 19.29 -16.73
N ILE A 305 -7.73 18.14 -16.92
CA ILE A 305 -9.08 17.88 -16.39
C ILE A 305 -9.05 17.83 -14.85
N ALA A 306 -8.04 17.19 -14.25
CA ALA A 306 -7.89 17.15 -12.80
C ALA A 306 -7.72 18.55 -12.20
N LEU A 307 -6.96 19.41 -12.87
CA LEU A 307 -6.71 20.78 -12.43
C LEU A 307 -7.99 21.64 -12.54
N VAL A 308 -8.74 21.52 -13.64
CA VAL A 308 -10.02 22.20 -13.82
C VAL A 308 -11.04 21.69 -12.79
N ALA A 309 -11.21 20.38 -12.63
CA ALA A 309 -12.16 19.82 -11.69
C ALA A 309 -11.84 20.17 -10.23
N CYS A 310 -10.54 20.31 -9.90
CA CYS A 310 -10.07 20.77 -8.59
C CYS A 310 -10.34 22.28 -8.39
N CYS A 311 -10.02 23.11 -9.40
CA CYS A 311 -10.20 24.55 -9.32
C CYS A 311 -11.69 24.98 -9.34
N THR A 312 -12.56 24.20 -9.96
CA THR A 312 -14.01 24.47 -10.05
C THR A 312 -14.81 23.82 -8.92
N CYS A 313 -14.14 23.14 -7.96
CA CYS A 313 -14.77 22.36 -6.90
C CYS A 313 -15.74 21.24 -7.39
N GLN A 314 -15.73 20.88 -8.67
CA GLN A 314 -16.56 19.79 -9.21
C GLN A 314 -16.27 18.46 -8.54
N MET A 315 -15.00 18.20 -8.18
CA MET A 315 -14.63 16.99 -7.44
C MET A 315 -15.29 16.90 -6.05
N CYS A 316 -15.75 18.01 -5.51
CA CYS A 316 -16.33 18.08 -4.17
C CYS A 316 -17.86 18.09 -4.18
N CYS A 317 -18.51 18.59 -5.22
CA CYS A 317 -19.93 18.93 -5.18
C CYS A 317 -20.83 18.18 -6.17
N GLU A 318 -20.28 17.62 -7.25
CA GLU A 318 -21.04 16.97 -8.32
C GLU A 318 -20.40 15.67 -8.78
N GLU A 319 -21.16 14.82 -9.49
CA GLU A 319 -20.58 13.70 -10.21
C GLU A 319 -19.59 14.21 -11.26
N PHE A 320 -18.39 13.66 -11.25
CA PHE A 320 -17.34 14.06 -12.18
C PHE A 320 -16.73 12.86 -12.91
N GLU A 321 -16.26 13.08 -14.12
CA GLU A 321 -15.51 12.06 -14.84
C GLU A 321 -14.08 11.96 -14.32
N GLY A 322 -13.66 10.74 -13.97
CA GLY A 322 -12.28 10.48 -13.55
C GLY A 322 -11.29 11.02 -14.58
N PRO A 323 -10.33 11.89 -14.18
CA PRO A 323 -9.48 12.66 -15.12
C PRO A 323 -8.75 11.79 -16.15
N TRP A 324 -8.33 10.61 -15.77
CA TRP A 324 -7.60 9.67 -16.64
C TRP A 324 -8.46 8.50 -17.13
N SER A 325 -9.44 8.09 -16.33
CA SER A 325 -10.27 6.92 -16.64
C SER A 325 -11.50 7.25 -17.47
N GLY A 326 -11.93 8.52 -17.53
CA GLY A 326 -13.18 8.95 -18.17
C GLY A 326 -14.44 8.31 -17.58
N LYS A 327 -14.32 7.60 -16.44
CA LYS A 327 -15.47 6.98 -15.78
C LYS A 327 -16.15 7.98 -14.85
N PRO A 328 -17.50 8.01 -14.79
CA PRO A 328 -18.20 8.83 -13.82
C PRO A 328 -17.82 8.39 -12.40
N ARG A 329 -17.57 9.37 -11.53
CA ARG A 329 -17.30 9.17 -10.11
C ARG A 329 -18.23 10.06 -9.31
N PRO A 330 -18.82 9.55 -8.22
CA PRO A 330 -19.64 10.37 -7.33
C PRO A 330 -18.77 11.42 -6.67
N GLY A 331 -19.26 12.66 -6.61
CA GLY A 331 -18.64 13.73 -5.83
C GLY A 331 -18.77 13.49 -4.34
N CYS A 332 -17.93 14.17 -3.53
CA CYS A 332 -17.93 14.01 -2.07
C CYS A 332 -19.29 14.34 -1.40
N ALA A 333 -20.13 15.11 -2.05
CA ALA A 333 -21.48 15.39 -1.54
C ALA A 333 -22.36 14.14 -1.45
N SER A 334 -22.19 13.15 -2.34
CA SER A 334 -22.90 11.87 -2.26
C SER A 334 -22.43 10.99 -1.09
N CYS A 335 -21.24 11.23 -0.54
CA CYS A 335 -20.76 10.52 0.65
C CYS A 335 -21.41 11.02 1.96
N CYS A 336 -22.08 12.17 1.93
CA CYS A 336 -22.76 12.73 3.11
C CYS A 336 -24.03 11.97 3.50
N ASP A 337 -24.61 11.17 2.63
CA ASP A 337 -25.76 10.32 2.94
C ASP A 337 -25.46 9.23 3.98
N CYS A 338 -24.19 8.95 4.24
CA CYS A 338 -23.75 8.04 5.33
C CYS A 338 -23.73 8.72 6.71
N CYS A 339 -23.94 10.05 6.80
CA CYS A 339 -23.92 10.83 8.03
C CYS A 339 -25.32 11.33 8.41
N SER A 340 -26.31 10.46 8.48
CA SER A 340 -27.67 10.79 8.95
C SER A 340 -27.76 11.21 10.44
N GLY A 341 -26.65 11.68 11.02
CA GLY A 341 -26.56 12.15 12.41
C GLY A 341 -25.86 13.49 12.61
N CYS A 342 -25.39 14.19 11.57
CA CYS A 342 -24.77 15.50 11.72
C CYS A 342 -25.76 16.63 11.49
N SER A 343 -26.23 17.28 12.56
CA SER A 343 -27.16 18.42 12.53
C SER A 343 -26.55 19.76 12.15
N ASP A 344 -25.24 19.84 11.82
CA ASP A 344 -24.56 21.06 11.44
C ASP A 344 -23.67 20.89 10.20
N CYS A 345 -24.25 21.07 9.01
CA CYS A 345 -23.52 21.08 7.74
C CYS A 345 -22.63 22.32 7.51
N GLY A 346 -22.59 23.28 8.44
CA GLY A 346 -21.84 24.52 8.29
C GLY A 346 -20.32 24.38 8.40
N ASP A 347 -19.84 23.40 9.15
CA ASP A 347 -18.41 23.20 9.41
C ASP A 347 -17.72 22.16 8.49
N CYS A 348 -18.48 21.41 7.71
CA CYS A 348 -17.92 20.41 6.78
C CYS A 348 -17.25 21.05 5.54
N CYS A 349 -17.62 22.27 5.17
CA CYS A 349 -17.05 22.96 4.00
C CYS A 349 -15.74 23.69 4.28
N SER A 350 -15.34 23.90 5.54
CA SER A 350 -14.10 24.61 5.85
C SER A 350 -12.83 23.75 5.78
N VAL A 351 -12.97 22.43 5.65
CA VAL A 351 -11.84 21.50 5.47
C VAL A 351 -12.29 20.40 4.50
N CYS A 352 -12.12 20.63 3.20
CA CYS A 352 -12.24 19.59 2.17
C CYS A 352 -11.18 18.49 2.37
N ASP A 353 -11.35 17.66 3.38
CA ASP A 353 -10.51 16.52 3.70
C ASP A 353 -11.19 15.19 3.30
N CYS A 354 -12.37 15.25 2.66
CA CYS A 354 -13.16 14.08 2.26
C CYS A 354 -12.71 13.42 0.93
N CYS A 355 -11.75 14.00 0.20
CA CYS A 355 -11.36 13.53 -1.13
C CYS A 355 -10.34 12.37 -1.15
N ASN A 356 -10.12 11.66 -0.04
CA ASN A 356 -9.17 10.54 0.04
C ASN A 356 -9.77 9.31 0.76
N CYS A 357 -11.00 8.94 0.44
CA CYS A 357 -11.51 7.60 0.72
C CYS A 357 -11.41 6.72 -0.53
#